data_28a2178f67be76d3aaa2bd36e1c3de0d
#
_entry.id   28a2178f67be76d3aaa2bd36e1c3de0d
#
_cell.length_a   1.000
_cell.length_b   1.000
_cell.length_c   1.000
_cell.angle_alpha   90.00
_cell.angle_beta   90.00
_cell.angle_gamma   90.00
#
_symmetry.space_group_name_H-M   'P 1'
#
loop_
_entity.id
_entity.type
_entity.pdbx_description
1 polymer ?
#
loop_
_entity_poly.entity_id
_entity_poly.type
_entity_poly.pdbx_seq_one_letter_code
_entity_poly.pdbx_strand_id
1 'polypeptide(L)'
;MPKIIVFCHLRWDFVFQRPQQLLTRLAEYYQIVMVEEPIFHEGENYLRKTVVAPNVTVCQPFTSSHAVGFHDDQIPLLKPLLAELASDGEDPVVWLYTPMALPLVQGLHPALVVYDCMDELAAFKNSPKQLLQRETALLGIADLVFTGGPSLYEAKRERHANAHCFPSSVDAAHFGKALDRAISHPAQAATGGPRLGFYGVIDERFDIGMLTALADARPHWQLVMVGPVVKIDPASLPQRANIHYLGQRSYGDLPQFLAGWDVCLLPFALNESTKFISPTKVLEYMAAELPIVSTPITDVVVPYGHVVAIADTPEKFIAACDAALAMTAEQKARMVDEMRAIVANTSWKNTADRMRALIESTPRASSASRALAAASPEAGAAGGAVINPLRSQAALQTVSCVIVGAGPTGLSAAMHLGPDALLLERNSTVGGWCRSIVDNGFTFDCAGHIMFSNDPYVLKLYDKLLGTNMHWQNREAWVYSKDVFTRYPFQGALYGLPPAVIKECIVGAMEARFGTLGQERKPAAANAAKCEPTAVEDCCADGTVEIANGAASQPGEVKNFEQFIYKVWGAGIAKHFAIPYNKKLWTVPLTEMETSWLGGRVPLPDLEEIIEGALEPVGKP
;
A
#
# COMPACT_ATOMS: atom_id res chain seq x y z
N MET A 1 6.86 38.23 3.71
CA MET A 1 6.08 37.20 3.02
C MET A 1 5.81 36.08 4.01
N PRO A 2 4.57 35.58 4.10
CA PRO A 2 4.29 34.42 4.94
C PRO A 2 5.15 33.22 4.51
N LYS A 3 5.49 32.33 5.45
CA LYS A 3 6.40 31.20 5.21
C LYS A 3 5.58 29.91 5.02
N ILE A 4 5.98 29.10 4.02
CA ILE A 4 5.53 27.72 3.87
C ILE A 4 6.75 26.80 4.06
N ILE A 5 6.68 25.88 5.04
CA ILE A 5 7.65 24.81 5.24
C ILE A 5 7.10 23.54 4.62
N VAL A 6 7.79 23.00 3.65
CA VAL A 6 7.35 21.84 2.84
C VAL A 6 8.20 20.63 3.18
N PHE A 7 7.58 19.50 3.53
CA PHE A 7 8.26 18.21 3.64
C PHE A 7 7.98 17.35 2.42
N CYS A 8 9.04 16.98 1.70
CA CYS A 8 8.92 16.25 0.46
C CYS A 8 9.86 15.03 0.44
N HIS A 9 9.34 13.88 0.01
CA HIS A 9 10.10 12.65 -0.22
C HIS A 9 10.83 12.66 -1.59
N LEU A 10 10.55 13.65 -2.43
CA LEU A 10 11.18 13.81 -3.73
C LEU A 10 12.32 14.85 -3.63
N ARG A 11 13.41 14.58 -4.35
CA ARG A 11 14.52 15.54 -4.49
C ARG A 11 14.16 16.63 -5.51
N TRP A 12 14.50 17.86 -5.18
CA TRP A 12 14.28 19.01 -6.09
C TRP A 12 14.95 18.84 -7.45
N ASP A 13 16.17 18.32 -7.45
CA ASP A 13 17.00 18.20 -8.65
C ASP A 13 16.86 16.84 -9.36
N PHE A 14 15.96 15.95 -8.92
CA PHE A 14 15.84 14.62 -9.51
C PHE A 14 14.97 14.61 -10.76
N VAL A 15 13.69 14.89 -10.63
CA VAL A 15 12.73 14.98 -11.74
C VAL A 15 11.82 16.16 -11.48
N PHE A 16 11.65 17.03 -12.49
CA PHE A 16 10.76 18.19 -12.39
C PHE A 16 9.30 17.76 -12.51
N GLN A 17 8.52 17.94 -11.47
CA GLN A 17 7.13 17.47 -11.41
C GLN A 17 6.27 18.37 -10.49
N ARG A 18 5.14 17.86 -9.96
CA ARG A 18 4.15 18.63 -9.19
C ARG A 18 4.75 19.54 -8.10
N PRO A 19 5.68 19.11 -7.22
CA PRO A 19 6.22 20.01 -6.21
C PRO A 19 6.90 21.24 -6.81
N GLN A 20 7.78 21.06 -7.79
CA GLN A 20 8.48 22.18 -8.43
C GLN A 20 7.49 23.11 -9.14
N GLN A 21 6.50 22.55 -9.86
CA GLN A 21 5.47 23.31 -10.57
C GLN A 21 4.64 24.20 -9.64
N LEU A 22 4.23 23.67 -8.49
CA LEU A 22 3.41 24.39 -7.53
C LEU A 22 4.22 25.37 -6.69
N LEU A 23 5.35 24.90 -6.12
CA LEU A 23 6.12 25.69 -5.17
C LEU A 23 6.76 26.91 -5.82
N THR A 24 7.22 26.84 -7.08
CA THR A 24 7.74 28.00 -7.80
C THR A 24 6.67 29.07 -8.06
N ARG A 25 5.41 28.68 -8.27
CA ARG A 25 4.30 29.62 -8.47
C ARG A 25 3.81 30.19 -7.16
N LEU A 26 3.72 29.37 -6.11
CA LEU A 26 3.39 29.84 -4.76
C LEU A 26 4.47 30.79 -4.19
N ALA A 27 5.70 30.66 -4.64
CA ALA A 27 6.82 31.53 -4.25
C ALA A 27 6.66 33.00 -4.71
N GLU A 28 5.72 33.30 -5.60
CA GLU A 28 5.32 34.68 -5.89
C GLU A 28 4.67 35.37 -4.67
N TYR A 29 4.10 34.58 -3.74
CA TYR A 29 3.31 35.06 -2.59
C TYR A 29 3.88 34.64 -1.24
N TYR A 30 4.69 33.58 -1.20
CA TYR A 30 5.22 32.96 0.02
C TYR A 30 6.75 32.78 -0.05
N GLN A 31 7.36 32.77 1.13
CA GLN A 31 8.71 32.23 1.26
C GLN A 31 8.60 30.70 1.40
N ILE A 32 9.13 29.96 0.45
CA ILE A 32 9.09 28.50 0.42
C ILE A 32 10.38 27.93 0.98
N VAL A 33 10.27 27.07 1.98
CA VAL A 33 11.38 26.30 2.55
C VAL A 33 11.07 24.83 2.39
N MET A 34 11.66 24.16 1.42
CA MET A 34 11.45 22.75 1.13
C MET A 34 12.49 21.91 1.85
N VAL A 35 12.05 21.04 2.75
CA VAL A 35 12.88 20.08 3.48
C VAL A 35 12.81 18.74 2.76
N GLU A 36 13.95 18.29 2.25
CA GLU A 36 14.12 16.99 1.62
C GLU A 36 14.42 15.90 2.65
N GLU A 37 14.30 14.64 2.25
CA GLU A 37 14.73 13.50 3.06
C GLU A 37 16.23 13.58 3.39
N PRO A 38 16.65 13.14 4.59
CA PRO A 38 18.04 13.21 5.00
C PRO A 38 18.98 12.35 4.15
N ILE A 39 20.24 12.75 4.15
CA ILE A 39 21.36 12.01 3.54
C ILE A 39 22.29 11.56 4.66
N PHE A 40 22.77 10.32 4.57
CA PHE A 40 23.78 9.82 5.49
C PHE A 40 25.09 10.64 5.37
N HIS A 41 25.66 11.01 6.51
CA HIS A 41 26.91 11.74 6.62
C HIS A 41 27.68 11.30 7.87
N GLU A 42 28.96 11.00 7.73
CA GLU A 42 29.84 10.75 8.86
C GLU A 42 30.27 12.09 9.48
N GLY A 43 29.92 12.31 10.75
CA GLY A 43 30.25 13.52 11.50
C GLY A 43 29.05 14.21 12.13
N GLU A 44 29.20 15.51 12.43
CA GLU A 44 28.12 16.31 13.01
C GLU A 44 26.95 16.48 12.03
N ASN A 45 25.73 16.41 12.58
CA ASN A 45 24.54 16.64 11.77
C ASN A 45 24.41 18.10 11.40
N TYR A 46 24.05 18.39 10.13
CA TYR A 46 23.86 19.76 9.65
C TYR A 46 22.78 19.88 8.58
N LEU A 47 22.30 21.10 8.37
CA LEU A 47 21.31 21.44 7.36
C LEU A 47 21.95 22.27 6.25
N ARG A 48 22.03 21.72 5.03
CA ARG A 48 22.47 22.45 3.86
C ARG A 48 21.28 23.21 3.27
N LYS A 49 21.43 24.55 3.12
CA LYS A 49 20.41 25.40 2.51
C LYS A 49 20.90 25.87 1.14
N THR A 50 20.07 25.70 0.11
CA THR A 50 20.38 26.11 -1.27
C THR A 50 19.19 26.88 -1.84
N VAL A 51 19.40 28.10 -2.31
CA VAL A 51 18.39 28.88 -3.04
C VAL A 51 18.32 28.32 -4.46
N VAL A 52 17.18 27.77 -4.85
CA VAL A 52 16.99 27.08 -6.14
C VAL A 52 16.13 27.87 -7.11
N ALA A 53 15.33 28.82 -6.59
CA ALA A 53 14.53 29.77 -7.36
C ALA A 53 14.25 31.01 -6.48
N PRO A 54 13.75 32.12 -7.04
CA PRO A 54 13.32 33.26 -6.25
C PRO A 54 12.32 32.80 -5.15
N ASN A 55 12.62 33.17 -3.90
CA ASN A 55 11.85 32.80 -2.70
C ASN A 55 11.70 31.29 -2.43
N VAL A 56 12.49 30.41 -3.07
CA VAL A 56 12.50 28.97 -2.83
C VAL A 56 13.86 28.53 -2.34
N THR A 57 13.91 28.03 -1.11
CA THR A 57 15.11 27.46 -0.49
C THR A 57 14.88 25.96 -0.25
N VAL A 58 15.78 25.14 -0.76
CA VAL A 58 15.84 23.71 -0.45
C VAL A 58 16.74 23.49 0.74
N CYS A 59 16.23 22.82 1.75
CA CYS A 59 16.93 22.40 2.96
C CYS A 59 17.18 20.90 2.89
N GLN A 60 18.44 20.50 2.79
CA GLN A 60 18.85 19.10 2.75
C GLN A 60 19.56 18.73 4.05
N PRO A 61 18.94 17.91 4.91
CA PRO A 61 19.59 17.45 6.14
C PRO A 61 20.68 16.41 5.84
N PHE A 62 21.81 16.51 6.55
CA PHE A 62 22.86 15.52 6.60
C PHE A 62 22.94 14.96 8.01
N THR A 63 22.78 13.65 8.17
CA THR A 63 22.66 12.99 9.49
C THR A 63 23.52 11.74 9.59
N SER A 64 23.89 11.37 10.81
CA SER A 64 24.68 10.19 11.10
C SER A 64 23.90 8.87 11.09
N SER A 65 22.60 8.88 10.76
CA SER A 65 21.79 7.68 10.66
C SER A 65 21.73 7.14 9.22
N HIS A 66 21.86 5.83 9.05
CA HIS A 66 21.68 5.12 7.76
C HIS A 66 20.20 4.89 7.39
N ALA A 67 19.26 5.20 8.29
CA ALA A 67 17.84 5.01 8.03
C ALA A 67 17.38 5.92 6.88
N VAL A 68 16.62 5.35 5.94
CA VAL A 68 16.18 6.03 4.71
C VAL A 68 14.92 6.86 4.96
N GLY A 69 14.86 8.02 4.35
CA GLY A 69 13.69 8.88 4.42
C GLY A 69 13.47 9.51 5.80
N PHE A 70 12.24 9.93 6.09
CA PHE A 70 11.85 10.44 7.41
C PHE A 70 11.54 9.27 8.39
N HIS A 71 12.47 8.31 8.50
CA HIS A 71 12.38 7.19 9.42
C HIS A 71 12.41 7.64 10.89
N ASP A 72 11.91 6.81 11.81
CA ASP A 72 11.88 7.11 13.26
C ASP A 72 13.26 7.46 13.82
N ASP A 73 14.32 6.78 13.38
CA ASP A 73 15.70 7.03 13.79
C ASP A 73 16.25 8.38 13.30
N GLN A 74 15.65 8.95 12.27
CA GLN A 74 16.00 10.28 11.75
C GLN A 74 15.35 11.41 12.56
N ILE A 75 14.14 11.17 13.11
CA ILE A 75 13.33 12.21 13.74
C ILE A 75 14.07 12.94 14.89
N PRO A 76 14.74 12.25 15.83
CA PRO A 76 15.51 12.92 16.89
C PRO A 76 16.66 13.79 16.36
N LEU A 77 17.28 13.39 15.23
CA LEU A 77 18.39 14.11 14.62
C LEU A 77 17.90 15.33 13.82
N LEU A 78 16.71 15.23 13.21
CA LEU A 78 16.13 16.30 12.39
C LEU A 78 15.50 17.42 13.24
N LYS A 79 14.88 17.10 14.38
CA LYS A 79 14.22 18.11 15.22
C LYS A 79 15.10 19.29 15.58
N PRO A 80 16.35 19.12 16.07
CA PRO A 80 17.24 20.24 16.37
C PRO A 80 17.61 21.06 15.12
N LEU A 81 17.86 20.39 13.98
CA LEU A 81 18.26 21.04 12.74
C LEU A 81 17.14 21.91 12.13
N LEU A 82 15.89 21.52 12.37
CA LEU A 82 14.72 22.22 11.83
C LEU A 82 14.13 23.27 12.77
N ALA A 83 14.56 23.28 14.04
CA ALA A 83 14.06 24.23 15.04
C ALA A 83 14.28 25.71 14.62
N GLU A 84 15.39 26.01 13.94
CA GLU A 84 15.66 27.36 13.43
C GLU A 84 14.68 27.82 12.34
N LEU A 85 14.00 26.89 11.64
CA LEU A 85 13.03 27.22 10.60
C LEU A 85 11.73 27.81 11.18
N ALA A 86 11.46 27.54 12.47
CA ALA A 86 10.28 28.01 13.18
C ALA A 86 10.49 29.39 13.87
N SER A 87 11.75 29.88 13.99
CA SER A 87 12.11 30.99 14.88
C SER A 87 11.96 32.40 14.28
N ASP A 88 11.70 32.56 12.98
CA ASP A 88 11.89 33.82 12.27
C ASP A 88 10.59 34.62 12.01
N GLY A 89 9.57 34.58 12.87
CA GLY A 89 8.39 35.46 12.68
C GLY A 89 7.05 34.78 12.90
N GLU A 90 6.11 34.95 11.95
CA GLU A 90 4.76 34.38 12.03
C GLU A 90 4.80 32.84 11.95
N ASP A 91 3.87 32.18 12.63
CA ASP A 91 3.69 30.72 12.57
C ASP A 91 3.53 30.27 11.09
N PRO A 92 4.33 29.31 10.61
CA PRO A 92 4.36 28.93 9.19
C PRO A 92 3.12 28.09 8.79
N VAL A 93 2.83 28.05 7.51
CA VAL A 93 2.07 26.95 6.91
C VAL A 93 3.01 25.74 6.78
N VAL A 94 2.64 24.59 7.30
CA VAL A 94 3.40 23.35 7.11
C VAL A 94 2.68 22.49 6.07
N TRP A 95 3.39 22.19 4.98
CA TRP A 95 2.89 21.44 3.83
C TRP A 95 3.61 20.10 3.73
N LEU A 96 2.87 18.99 3.74
CA LEU A 96 3.43 17.65 3.69
C LEU A 96 3.06 16.94 2.39
N TYR A 97 4.06 16.49 1.65
CA TYR A 97 3.91 15.51 0.55
C TYR A 97 4.06 14.08 1.04
N THR A 98 4.53 13.87 2.26
CA THR A 98 4.71 12.55 2.86
C THR A 98 4.24 12.52 4.31
N PRO A 99 3.40 11.56 4.70
CA PRO A 99 3.01 11.36 6.09
C PRO A 99 4.19 11.02 7.01
N MET A 100 5.31 10.53 6.45
CA MET A 100 6.47 10.12 7.25
C MET A 100 7.11 11.27 8.02
N ALA A 101 6.95 12.52 7.56
CA ALA A 101 7.45 13.71 8.24
C ALA A 101 6.54 14.24 9.37
N LEU A 102 5.37 13.63 9.60
CA LEU A 102 4.42 14.05 10.63
C LEU A 102 5.03 14.32 12.01
N PRO A 103 5.96 13.50 12.57
CA PRO A 103 6.55 13.75 13.88
C PRO A 103 7.38 15.03 14.00
N LEU A 104 7.69 15.69 12.87
CA LEU A 104 8.45 16.96 12.82
C LEU A 104 7.53 18.19 12.91
N VAL A 105 6.24 18.03 12.65
CA VAL A 105 5.27 19.14 12.52
C VAL A 105 5.11 19.92 13.83
N GLN A 106 5.01 19.22 14.96
CA GLN A 106 4.78 19.86 16.27
C GLN A 106 5.85 20.88 16.65
N GLY A 107 7.13 20.58 16.34
CA GLY A 107 8.25 21.46 16.65
C GLY A 107 8.29 22.74 15.82
N LEU A 108 7.45 22.86 14.78
CA LEU A 108 7.41 24.01 13.87
C LEU A 108 6.26 24.99 14.19
N HIS A 109 5.40 24.69 15.17
CA HIS A 109 4.27 25.52 15.58
C HIS A 109 3.42 26.03 14.40
N PRO A 110 2.83 25.13 13.57
CA PRO A 110 2.17 25.54 12.34
C PRO A 110 0.91 26.36 12.57
N ALA A 111 0.72 27.44 11.82
CA ALA A 111 -0.55 28.17 11.73
C ALA A 111 -1.60 27.38 10.93
N LEU A 112 -1.13 26.58 9.98
CA LEU A 112 -1.97 25.75 9.11
C LEU A 112 -1.18 24.50 8.67
N VAL A 113 -1.85 23.35 8.64
CA VAL A 113 -1.27 22.09 8.15
C VAL A 113 -1.97 21.68 6.86
N VAL A 114 -1.19 21.53 5.78
CA VAL A 114 -1.65 21.06 4.47
C VAL A 114 -1.07 19.68 4.20
N TYR A 115 -1.90 18.71 3.85
CA TYR A 115 -1.47 17.44 3.30
C TYR A 115 -1.76 17.39 1.79
N ASP A 116 -0.72 17.37 0.97
CA ASP A 116 -0.83 17.19 -0.49
C ASP A 116 -0.52 15.73 -0.85
N CYS A 117 -1.58 14.91 -0.86
CA CYS A 117 -1.55 13.51 -1.24
C CYS A 117 -1.49 13.41 -2.77
N MET A 118 -0.30 13.50 -3.33
CA MET A 118 -0.13 13.42 -4.79
C MET A 118 -0.09 11.99 -5.33
N ASP A 119 0.25 11.02 -4.48
CA ASP A 119 0.31 9.59 -4.77
C ASP A 119 -0.18 8.78 -3.56
N GLU A 120 -0.67 7.55 -3.77
CA GLU A 120 -0.94 6.59 -2.71
C GLU A 120 0.38 5.90 -2.30
N LEU A 121 1.16 6.57 -1.45
CA LEU A 121 2.50 6.12 -1.07
C LEU A 121 2.52 4.73 -0.43
N ALA A 122 1.42 4.32 0.21
CA ALA A 122 1.30 2.99 0.82
C ALA A 122 1.20 1.86 -0.21
N ALA A 123 0.82 2.16 -1.45
CA ALA A 123 0.71 1.19 -2.53
C ALA A 123 2.05 0.91 -3.25
N PHE A 124 3.10 1.67 -2.97
CA PHE A 124 4.41 1.43 -3.56
C PHE A 124 5.14 0.26 -2.90
N LYS A 125 5.93 -0.45 -3.70
CA LYS A 125 6.79 -1.53 -3.22
C LYS A 125 7.76 -1.01 -2.14
N ASN A 126 7.89 -1.76 -1.04
CA ASN A 126 8.73 -1.43 0.10
C ASN A 126 8.32 -0.14 0.86
N SER A 127 7.03 0.25 0.81
CA SER A 127 6.54 1.37 1.63
C SER A 127 6.75 1.08 3.13
N PRO A 128 7.13 2.09 3.94
CA PRO A 128 7.30 1.93 5.39
C PRO A 128 6.02 1.44 6.07
N LYS A 129 6.13 0.48 6.99
CA LYS A 129 4.97 -0.07 7.73
C LYS A 129 4.19 1.02 8.50
N GLN A 130 4.87 2.05 8.96
CA GLN A 130 4.28 3.16 9.72
C GLN A 130 3.49 4.15 8.84
N LEU A 131 3.61 4.08 7.52
CA LEU A 131 3.08 5.09 6.60
C LEU A 131 1.56 5.24 6.71
N LEU A 132 0.80 4.13 6.73
CA LEU A 132 -0.67 4.16 6.87
C LEU A 132 -1.12 4.74 8.22
N GLN A 133 -0.42 4.39 9.30
CA GLN A 133 -0.70 4.93 10.64
C GLN A 133 -0.43 6.43 10.67
N ARG A 134 0.70 6.88 10.11
CA ARG A 134 1.05 8.30 10.03
C ARG A 134 0.12 9.07 9.10
N GLU A 135 -0.31 8.48 7.99
CA GLU A 135 -1.31 9.12 7.12
C GLU A 135 -2.64 9.33 7.86
N THR A 136 -3.10 8.32 8.60
CA THR A 136 -4.32 8.44 9.39
C THR A 136 -4.21 9.54 10.45
N ALA A 137 -3.07 9.61 11.14
CA ALA A 137 -2.81 10.67 12.10
C ALA A 137 -2.69 12.05 11.44
N LEU A 138 -2.04 12.14 10.26
CA LEU A 138 -1.93 13.38 9.50
C LEU A 138 -3.28 13.88 9.01
N LEU A 139 -4.14 13.00 8.49
CA LEU A 139 -5.52 13.36 8.12
C LEU A 139 -6.32 13.90 9.32
N GLY A 140 -6.02 13.45 10.54
CA GLY A 140 -6.67 13.95 11.76
C GLY A 140 -6.22 15.35 12.21
N ILE A 141 -5.06 15.84 11.77
CA ILE A 141 -4.54 17.16 12.15
C ILE A 141 -4.42 18.15 11.00
N ALA A 142 -4.54 17.69 9.75
CA ALA A 142 -4.53 18.55 8.58
C ALA A 142 -5.75 19.49 8.60
N ASP A 143 -5.55 20.72 8.19
CA ASP A 143 -6.64 21.69 7.98
C ASP A 143 -7.16 21.62 6.53
N LEU A 144 -6.26 21.26 5.62
CA LEU A 144 -6.51 21.08 4.19
C LEU A 144 -5.88 19.79 3.69
N VAL A 145 -6.61 19.06 2.89
CA VAL A 145 -6.10 17.89 2.15
C VAL A 145 -6.27 18.13 0.66
N PHE A 146 -5.17 18.09 -0.08
CA PHE A 146 -5.18 18.13 -1.53
C PHE A 146 -4.87 16.73 -2.08
N THR A 147 -5.53 16.33 -3.14
CA THR A 147 -5.31 15.03 -3.78
C THR A 147 -4.85 15.23 -5.23
N GLY A 148 -3.90 14.42 -5.66
CA GLY A 148 -3.25 14.53 -6.97
C GLY A 148 -4.09 14.04 -8.15
N GLY A 149 -5.29 13.49 -7.90
CA GLY A 149 -6.17 13.00 -8.93
C GLY A 149 -7.56 12.63 -8.41
N PRO A 150 -8.54 12.42 -9.33
CA PRO A 150 -9.90 12.03 -8.98
C PRO A 150 -9.99 10.73 -8.16
N SER A 151 -9.23 9.70 -8.54
CA SER A 151 -9.23 8.42 -7.83
C SER A 151 -8.72 8.53 -6.39
N LEU A 152 -7.69 9.34 -6.15
CA LEU A 152 -7.21 9.67 -4.81
C LEU A 152 -8.25 10.48 -4.04
N TYR A 153 -8.91 11.44 -4.69
CA TYR A 153 -9.97 12.23 -4.06
C TYR A 153 -11.10 11.34 -3.56
N GLU A 154 -11.60 10.44 -4.38
CA GLU A 154 -12.64 9.50 -3.97
C GLU A 154 -12.21 8.63 -2.78
N ALA A 155 -10.94 8.22 -2.73
CA ALA A 155 -10.40 7.43 -1.63
C ALA A 155 -10.21 8.22 -0.32
N LYS A 156 -10.03 9.55 -0.39
CA LYS A 156 -9.69 10.39 0.78
C LYS A 156 -10.86 11.30 1.25
N ARG A 157 -11.83 11.63 0.40
CA ARG A 157 -12.91 12.60 0.72
C ARG A 157 -13.76 12.20 1.93
N GLU A 158 -13.96 10.89 2.17
CA GLU A 158 -14.71 10.40 3.33
C GLU A 158 -13.88 10.39 4.61
N ARG A 159 -12.55 10.51 4.48
CA ARG A 159 -11.60 10.51 5.60
C ARG A 159 -11.25 11.91 6.09
N HIS A 160 -11.59 12.96 5.31
CA HIS A 160 -11.30 14.35 5.67
C HIS A 160 -12.31 15.31 5.07
N ALA A 161 -13.00 16.10 5.92
CA ALA A 161 -14.09 16.99 5.48
C ALA A 161 -13.64 18.14 4.54
N ASN A 162 -12.37 18.56 4.64
CA ASN A 162 -11.80 19.64 3.82
C ASN A 162 -10.79 19.08 2.81
N ALA A 163 -11.21 18.03 2.07
CA ALA A 163 -10.43 17.45 1.00
C ALA A 163 -10.82 18.07 -0.35
N HIS A 164 -9.83 18.36 -1.19
CA HIS A 164 -10.00 18.99 -2.49
C HIS A 164 -9.20 18.26 -3.57
N CYS A 165 -9.85 18.04 -4.72
CA CYS A 165 -9.21 17.41 -5.88
C CYS A 165 -8.45 18.46 -6.70
N PHE A 166 -7.14 18.25 -6.84
CA PHE A 166 -6.24 19.03 -7.69
C PHE A 166 -5.45 18.09 -8.59
N PRO A 167 -6.04 17.63 -9.71
CA PRO A 167 -5.35 16.76 -10.65
C PRO A 167 -4.09 17.42 -11.19
N SER A 168 -3.26 16.62 -11.83
CA SER A 168 -2.11 17.10 -12.58
C SER A 168 -2.53 18.17 -13.58
N SER A 169 -1.67 19.15 -13.76
CA SER A 169 -1.84 20.25 -14.71
C SER A 169 -0.68 20.27 -15.73
N VAL A 170 -0.67 21.22 -16.64
CA VAL A 170 0.35 21.33 -17.68
C VAL A 170 0.88 22.76 -17.81
N ASP A 171 2.15 22.88 -18.20
CA ASP A 171 2.72 24.10 -18.77
C ASP A 171 2.59 24.02 -20.30
N ALA A 172 1.43 24.46 -20.79
CA ALA A 172 1.09 24.37 -22.22
C ALA A 172 2.08 25.16 -23.12
N ALA A 173 2.61 26.28 -22.64
CA ALA A 173 3.58 27.06 -23.38
C ALA A 173 4.93 26.34 -23.51
N HIS A 174 5.32 25.61 -22.46
CA HIS A 174 6.54 24.82 -22.47
C HIS A 174 6.44 23.63 -23.44
N PHE A 175 5.40 22.81 -23.31
CA PHE A 175 5.22 21.60 -24.13
C PHE A 175 4.75 21.92 -25.56
N GLY A 176 4.04 23.03 -25.76
CA GLY A 176 3.65 23.53 -27.09
C GLY A 176 4.84 23.87 -28.01
N LYS A 177 6.05 24.02 -27.48
CA LYS A 177 7.28 24.12 -28.29
C LYS A 177 7.47 22.90 -29.20
N ALA A 178 6.97 21.74 -28.81
CA ALA A 178 7.04 20.50 -29.58
C ALA A 178 6.29 20.56 -30.94
N LEU A 179 5.42 21.55 -31.13
CA LEU A 179 4.75 21.78 -32.41
C LEU A 179 5.74 22.16 -33.54
N ASP A 180 6.88 22.76 -33.16
CA ASP A 180 7.99 22.94 -34.08
C ASP A 180 8.82 21.65 -34.19
N ARG A 181 8.55 20.85 -35.20
CA ARG A 181 9.27 19.59 -35.44
C ARG A 181 10.78 19.77 -35.69
N ALA A 182 11.24 20.98 -36.02
CA ALA A 182 12.65 21.25 -36.28
C ALA A 182 13.51 21.19 -35.01
N ILE A 183 12.91 21.35 -33.84
CA ILE A 183 13.65 21.28 -32.56
C ILE A 183 13.91 19.84 -32.07
N SER A 184 13.59 18.81 -32.86
CA SER A 184 13.77 17.41 -32.44
C SER A 184 15.15 17.14 -31.86
N HIS A 185 15.18 16.49 -30.69
CA HIS A 185 16.40 16.30 -29.91
C HIS A 185 17.46 15.46 -30.67
N PRO A 186 18.75 15.89 -30.72
CA PRO A 186 19.81 15.20 -31.46
C PRO A 186 19.99 13.71 -31.04
N ALA A 187 19.77 13.37 -29.78
CA ALA A 187 19.92 12.00 -29.28
C ALA A 187 18.99 10.99 -29.96
N GLN A 188 17.90 11.43 -30.59
CA GLN A 188 17.00 10.56 -31.36
C GLN A 188 17.14 10.77 -32.87
N ALA A 189 18.07 11.59 -33.34
CA ALA A 189 18.24 11.89 -34.78
C ALA A 189 18.66 10.66 -35.60
N ALA A 190 19.46 9.76 -35.01
CA ALA A 190 19.91 8.53 -35.66
C ALA A 190 18.86 7.42 -35.71
N THR A 191 17.77 7.53 -34.95
CA THR A 191 16.67 6.56 -34.98
C THR A 191 15.77 6.86 -36.17
N GLY A 192 15.40 5.83 -36.93
CA GLY A 192 14.42 5.97 -38.02
C GLY A 192 13.03 6.38 -37.51
N GLY A 193 12.02 6.16 -38.32
CA GLY A 193 10.60 6.33 -37.95
C GLY A 193 9.77 5.15 -38.41
N PRO A 194 8.52 5.03 -37.92
CA PRO A 194 7.88 5.93 -36.95
C PRO A 194 8.42 5.78 -35.53
N ARG A 195 8.42 6.88 -34.74
CA ARG A 195 8.88 6.92 -33.37
C ARG A 195 7.69 6.94 -32.40
N LEU A 196 7.66 5.95 -31.52
CA LEU A 196 6.68 5.86 -30.44
C LEU A 196 7.42 6.08 -29.13
N GLY A 197 7.03 7.09 -28.35
CA GLY A 197 7.85 7.54 -27.22
C GLY A 197 7.13 7.53 -25.87
N PHE A 198 7.93 7.31 -24.84
CA PHE A 198 7.56 7.50 -23.43
C PHE A 198 8.67 8.28 -22.74
N TYR A 199 8.32 9.23 -21.89
CA TYR A 199 9.26 9.79 -20.93
C TYR A 199 8.74 9.71 -19.50
N GLY A 200 9.63 9.55 -18.56
CA GLY A 200 9.36 9.49 -17.12
C GLY A 200 10.17 8.41 -16.43
N VAL A 201 9.94 8.26 -15.14
CA VAL A 201 10.58 7.21 -14.35
C VAL A 201 10.11 5.83 -14.85
N ILE A 202 11.07 4.95 -15.11
CA ILE A 202 10.85 3.55 -15.47
C ILE A 202 11.08 2.72 -14.20
N ASP A 203 9.99 2.27 -13.59
CA ASP A 203 9.95 1.51 -12.35
C ASP A 203 8.88 0.39 -12.39
N GLU A 204 8.46 -0.13 -11.24
CA GLU A 204 7.44 -1.19 -11.12
C GLU A 204 6.06 -0.83 -11.70
N ARG A 205 5.84 0.44 -12.03
CA ARG A 205 4.61 0.92 -12.69
C ARG A 205 4.65 0.79 -14.20
N PHE A 206 5.80 0.52 -14.78
CA PHE A 206 5.99 0.39 -16.22
C PHE A 206 5.75 -1.06 -16.67
N ASP A 207 4.91 -1.27 -17.70
CA ASP A 207 4.65 -2.60 -18.25
C ASP A 207 5.74 -3.02 -19.24
N ILE A 208 6.73 -3.76 -18.72
CA ILE A 208 7.85 -4.30 -19.50
C ILE A 208 7.37 -5.32 -20.55
N GLY A 209 6.33 -6.08 -20.22
CA GLY A 209 5.73 -7.05 -21.14
C GLY A 209 5.08 -6.37 -22.35
N MET A 210 4.36 -5.27 -22.12
CA MET A 210 3.77 -4.43 -23.15
C MET A 210 4.86 -3.88 -24.09
N LEU A 211 5.93 -3.31 -23.53
CA LEU A 211 7.05 -2.78 -24.33
C LEU A 211 7.70 -3.87 -25.19
N THR A 212 7.89 -5.07 -24.62
CA THR A 212 8.44 -6.22 -25.35
C THR A 212 7.54 -6.62 -26.52
N ALA A 213 6.24 -6.74 -26.26
CA ALA A 213 5.26 -7.12 -27.29
C ALA A 213 5.21 -6.10 -28.44
N LEU A 214 5.25 -4.79 -28.14
CA LEU A 214 5.31 -3.74 -29.16
C LEU A 214 6.57 -3.87 -30.03
N ALA A 215 7.74 -4.05 -29.42
CA ALA A 215 9.01 -4.16 -30.12
C ALA A 215 9.05 -5.37 -31.04
N ASP A 216 8.60 -6.52 -30.56
CA ASP A 216 8.63 -7.79 -31.29
C ASP A 216 7.58 -7.80 -32.43
N ALA A 217 6.39 -7.24 -32.22
CA ALA A 217 5.32 -7.22 -33.23
C ALA A 217 5.57 -6.21 -34.36
N ARG A 218 6.29 -5.12 -34.13
CA ARG A 218 6.56 -4.05 -35.09
C ARG A 218 8.05 -3.67 -35.11
N PRO A 219 8.93 -4.51 -35.66
CA PRO A 219 10.38 -4.26 -35.65
C PRO A 219 10.82 -2.96 -36.36
N HIS A 220 9.97 -2.42 -37.22
CA HIS A 220 10.22 -1.16 -37.93
C HIS A 220 9.85 0.09 -37.10
N TRP A 221 9.09 -0.04 -36.00
CA TRP A 221 8.85 1.06 -35.07
C TRP A 221 10.09 1.34 -34.23
N GLN A 222 10.29 2.57 -33.87
CA GLN A 222 11.39 2.99 -32.97
C GLN A 222 10.79 3.38 -31.62
N LEU A 223 11.02 2.58 -30.59
CA LEU A 223 10.50 2.80 -29.25
C LEU A 223 11.51 3.64 -28.46
N VAL A 224 11.17 4.89 -28.20
CA VAL A 224 12.08 5.87 -27.56
C VAL A 224 11.69 6.04 -26.09
N MET A 225 12.52 5.51 -25.17
CA MET A 225 12.30 5.53 -23.74
C MET A 225 13.23 6.55 -23.08
N VAL A 226 12.69 7.61 -22.50
CA VAL A 226 13.42 8.71 -21.89
C VAL A 226 13.15 8.78 -20.40
N GLY A 227 14.17 8.61 -19.57
CA GLY A 227 14.04 8.72 -18.12
C GLY A 227 14.96 7.78 -17.34
N PRO A 228 15.04 7.98 -16.02
CA PRO A 228 15.83 7.11 -15.16
C PRO A 228 15.13 5.77 -14.91
N VAL A 229 15.91 4.71 -14.79
CA VAL A 229 15.46 3.38 -14.33
C VAL A 229 15.72 3.31 -12.84
N VAL A 230 14.67 3.12 -12.02
CA VAL A 230 14.78 3.06 -10.56
C VAL A 230 13.89 1.96 -10.00
N LYS A 231 14.24 1.41 -8.83
CA LYS A 231 13.49 0.37 -8.10
C LYS A 231 13.30 -0.97 -8.80
N ILE A 232 13.71 -1.12 -10.06
CA ILE A 232 13.75 -2.37 -10.81
C ILE A 232 15.18 -2.65 -11.26
N ASP A 233 15.47 -3.93 -11.52
CA ASP A 233 16.77 -4.30 -12.11
C ASP A 233 16.83 -3.84 -13.57
N PRO A 234 17.80 -2.99 -13.97
CA PRO A 234 17.96 -2.58 -15.35
C PRO A 234 18.14 -3.76 -16.33
N ALA A 235 18.66 -4.91 -15.86
CA ALA A 235 18.79 -6.12 -16.67
C ALA A 235 17.43 -6.76 -17.03
N SER A 236 16.35 -6.40 -16.31
CA SER A 236 15.00 -6.87 -16.64
C SER A 236 14.38 -6.16 -17.86
N LEU A 237 14.98 -5.07 -18.32
CA LEU A 237 14.47 -4.30 -19.46
C LEU A 237 14.77 -5.05 -20.78
N PRO A 238 13.79 -5.12 -21.71
CA PRO A 238 13.96 -5.81 -22.98
C PRO A 238 15.02 -5.12 -23.84
N GLN A 239 15.99 -5.92 -24.30
CA GLN A 239 17.01 -5.47 -25.22
C GLN A 239 16.59 -5.86 -26.66
N ARG A 240 16.16 -4.90 -27.45
CA ARG A 240 15.76 -5.05 -28.85
C ARG A 240 16.40 -3.95 -29.68
N ALA A 241 16.73 -4.23 -30.95
CA ALA A 241 17.38 -3.28 -31.84
C ALA A 241 16.57 -1.98 -32.07
N ASN A 242 15.25 -2.05 -31.86
CA ASN A 242 14.31 -0.95 -32.04
C ASN A 242 13.81 -0.34 -30.72
N ILE A 243 14.44 -0.65 -29.59
CA ILE A 243 14.18 0.03 -28.30
C ILE A 243 15.41 0.89 -27.94
N HIS A 244 15.19 2.17 -27.69
CA HIS A 244 16.21 3.14 -27.41
C HIS A 244 16.02 3.73 -26.00
N TYR A 245 16.85 3.33 -25.04
CA TYR A 245 16.87 3.90 -23.68
C TYR A 245 17.82 5.08 -23.65
N LEU A 246 17.28 6.30 -23.58
CA LEU A 246 18.08 7.53 -23.67
C LEU A 246 18.46 8.14 -22.31
N GLY A 247 18.08 7.46 -21.21
CA GLY A 247 18.39 7.90 -19.85
C GLY A 247 17.64 9.16 -19.43
N GLN A 248 17.98 9.66 -18.23
CA GLN A 248 17.37 10.86 -17.68
C GLN A 248 17.72 12.11 -18.50
N ARG A 249 16.73 12.96 -18.71
CA ARG A 249 16.88 14.24 -19.41
C ARG A 249 16.28 15.37 -18.59
N SER A 250 16.72 16.61 -18.88
CA SER A 250 16.17 17.78 -18.20
C SER A 250 14.72 18.04 -18.63
N TYR A 251 13.94 18.69 -17.76
CA TYR A 251 12.59 19.12 -18.10
C TYR A 251 12.58 20.00 -19.35
N GLY A 252 13.61 20.86 -19.51
CA GLY A 252 13.78 21.73 -20.68
C GLY A 252 13.92 21.01 -22.02
N ASP A 253 14.42 19.76 -22.00
CA ASP A 253 14.65 18.97 -23.21
C ASP A 253 13.40 18.19 -23.65
N LEU A 254 12.42 17.97 -22.75
CA LEU A 254 11.26 17.11 -23.05
C LEU A 254 10.46 17.53 -24.29
N PRO A 255 10.20 18.82 -24.55
CA PRO A 255 9.53 19.23 -25.79
C PRO A 255 10.30 18.84 -27.06
N GLN A 256 11.64 18.79 -27.00
CA GLN A 256 12.45 18.38 -28.15
C GLN A 256 12.31 16.89 -28.46
N PHE A 257 12.12 16.05 -27.44
CA PHE A 257 11.81 14.64 -27.64
C PHE A 257 10.41 14.48 -28.27
N LEU A 258 9.41 15.16 -27.72
CA LEU A 258 8.05 15.14 -28.27
C LEU A 258 8.00 15.63 -29.72
N ALA A 259 8.77 16.64 -30.07
CA ALA A 259 8.86 17.15 -31.45
C ALA A 259 9.30 16.08 -32.47
N GLY A 260 9.99 15.04 -32.00
CA GLY A 260 10.45 13.95 -32.86
C GLY A 260 9.54 12.70 -32.86
N TRP A 261 8.47 12.65 -32.04
CA TRP A 261 7.62 11.47 -31.92
C TRP A 261 6.39 11.54 -32.80
N ASP A 262 5.85 10.38 -33.15
CA ASP A 262 4.61 10.23 -33.93
C ASP A 262 3.44 9.77 -33.04
N VAL A 263 3.72 8.98 -31.99
CA VAL A 263 2.74 8.51 -31.00
C VAL A 263 3.39 8.57 -29.60
N CYS A 264 2.62 8.99 -28.62
CA CYS A 264 2.99 8.97 -27.21
C CYS A 264 2.41 7.75 -26.51
N LEU A 265 3.23 7.08 -25.70
CA LEU A 265 2.87 5.84 -25.01
C LEU A 265 2.71 6.09 -23.51
N LEU A 266 1.72 5.43 -22.91
CA LEU A 266 1.53 5.32 -21.46
C LEU A 266 1.32 3.85 -21.09
N PRO A 267 2.35 3.01 -21.19
CA PRO A 267 2.28 1.57 -20.97
C PRO A 267 2.47 1.28 -19.46
N PHE A 268 1.47 1.65 -18.65
CA PHE A 268 1.49 1.37 -17.23
C PHE A 268 1.01 -0.05 -16.95
N ALA A 269 1.71 -0.74 -16.05
CA ALA A 269 1.26 -2.00 -15.48
C ALA A 269 -0.01 -1.78 -14.64
N LEU A 270 -0.96 -2.72 -14.70
CA LEU A 270 -2.18 -2.65 -13.90
C LEU A 270 -1.97 -3.37 -12.57
N ASN A 271 -1.55 -2.62 -11.56
CA ASN A 271 -1.27 -3.14 -10.22
C ASN A 271 -1.67 -2.12 -9.14
N GLU A 272 -1.48 -2.43 -7.86
CA GLU A 272 -1.88 -1.55 -6.76
C GLU A 272 -1.17 -0.18 -6.82
N SER A 273 0.09 -0.11 -7.27
CA SER A 273 0.84 1.15 -7.37
C SER A 273 0.35 2.09 -8.48
N THR A 274 -0.41 1.57 -9.46
CA THR A 274 -0.95 2.35 -10.57
C THR A 274 -2.43 2.66 -10.45
N LYS A 275 -3.10 2.09 -9.43
CA LYS A 275 -4.54 2.24 -9.21
C LYS A 275 -4.99 3.69 -9.01
N PHE A 276 -4.14 4.51 -8.38
CA PHE A 276 -4.45 5.89 -8.01
C PHE A 276 -3.53 6.93 -8.69
N ILE A 277 -2.80 6.54 -9.74
CA ILE A 277 -1.93 7.49 -10.43
C ILE A 277 -2.73 8.42 -11.35
N SER A 278 -2.36 9.69 -11.35
CA SER A 278 -2.86 10.71 -12.27
C SER A 278 -1.69 11.23 -13.12
N PRO A 279 -1.40 10.60 -14.29
CA PRO A 279 -0.20 10.88 -15.04
C PRO A 279 -0.20 12.29 -15.65
N THR A 280 0.75 13.16 -15.25
CA THR A 280 0.95 14.50 -15.84
C THR A 280 1.19 14.45 -17.35
N LYS A 281 1.84 13.39 -17.80
CA LYS A 281 2.25 13.16 -19.20
C LYS A 281 1.09 13.22 -20.19
N VAL A 282 -0.13 12.82 -19.77
CA VAL A 282 -1.32 12.89 -20.65
C VAL A 282 -1.52 14.32 -21.16
N LEU A 283 -1.51 15.29 -20.25
CA LEU A 283 -1.72 16.70 -20.58
C LEU A 283 -0.51 17.30 -21.32
N GLU A 284 0.69 16.86 -20.97
CA GLU A 284 1.93 17.27 -21.63
C GLU A 284 1.96 16.79 -23.10
N TYR A 285 1.53 15.53 -23.34
CA TYR A 285 1.38 14.98 -24.69
C TYR A 285 0.26 15.65 -25.48
N MET A 286 -0.85 16.01 -24.83
CA MET A 286 -1.92 16.80 -25.44
C MET A 286 -1.45 18.20 -25.84
N ALA A 287 -0.64 18.86 -25.03
CA ALA A 287 -0.07 20.16 -25.35
C ALA A 287 0.91 20.11 -26.54
N ALA A 288 1.50 18.94 -26.81
CA ALA A 288 2.31 18.66 -27.99
C ALA A 288 1.47 18.18 -29.20
N GLU A 289 0.15 18.06 -29.06
CA GLU A 289 -0.80 17.64 -30.11
C GLU A 289 -0.47 16.27 -30.73
N LEU A 290 0.01 15.34 -29.90
CA LEU A 290 0.41 14.01 -30.33
C LEU A 290 -0.66 12.95 -29.96
N PRO A 291 -0.92 11.96 -30.82
CA PRO A 291 -1.74 10.82 -30.47
C PRO A 291 -1.20 10.10 -29.23
N ILE A 292 -2.10 9.68 -28.35
CA ILE A 292 -1.75 9.02 -27.07
C ILE A 292 -2.40 7.65 -27.01
N VAL A 293 -1.62 6.63 -26.67
CA VAL A 293 -2.10 5.28 -26.38
C VAL A 293 -1.74 4.93 -24.93
N SER A 294 -2.74 4.51 -24.15
CA SER A 294 -2.59 4.23 -22.71
C SER A 294 -3.21 2.89 -22.33
N THR A 295 -2.63 2.23 -21.34
CA THR A 295 -3.32 1.20 -20.57
C THR A 295 -4.47 1.83 -19.75
N PRO A 296 -5.49 1.06 -19.31
CA PRO A 296 -6.71 1.60 -18.70
C PRO A 296 -6.50 2.10 -17.25
N ILE A 297 -5.70 3.15 -17.09
CA ILE A 297 -5.54 3.87 -15.83
C ILE A 297 -6.80 4.72 -15.57
N THR A 298 -7.40 4.59 -14.39
CA THR A 298 -8.67 5.25 -14.04
C THR A 298 -8.66 6.75 -14.31
N ASP A 299 -7.61 7.45 -13.87
CA ASP A 299 -7.47 8.90 -14.03
C ASP A 299 -7.02 9.32 -15.46
N VAL A 300 -6.90 8.36 -16.37
CA VAL A 300 -6.80 8.59 -17.83
C VAL A 300 -8.11 8.26 -18.51
N VAL A 301 -8.71 7.09 -18.20
CA VAL A 301 -9.94 6.61 -18.83
C VAL A 301 -11.10 7.56 -18.57
N VAL A 302 -11.34 7.92 -17.31
CA VAL A 302 -12.52 8.71 -16.92
C VAL A 302 -12.49 10.12 -17.54
N PRO A 303 -11.42 10.92 -17.38
CA PRO A 303 -11.40 12.27 -17.93
C PRO A 303 -11.04 12.35 -19.43
N TYR A 304 -10.29 11.39 -19.99
CA TYR A 304 -9.64 11.53 -21.29
C TYR A 304 -9.87 10.37 -22.26
N GLY A 305 -10.66 9.35 -21.89
CA GLY A 305 -10.90 8.17 -22.75
C GLY A 305 -11.61 8.48 -24.08
N HIS A 306 -12.14 9.70 -24.25
CA HIS A 306 -12.72 10.17 -25.52
C HIS A 306 -11.66 10.69 -26.51
N VAL A 307 -10.44 11.02 -26.03
CA VAL A 307 -9.35 11.57 -26.85
C VAL A 307 -8.07 10.75 -26.77
N VAL A 308 -7.92 9.89 -25.74
CA VAL A 308 -6.80 8.95 -25.57
C VAL A 308 -7.25 7.55 -25.94
N ALA A 309 -6.49 6.87 -26.80
CA ALA A 309 -6.77 5.47 -27.13
C ALA A 309 -6.42 4.56 -25.93
N ILE A 310 -7.39 3.80 -25.45
CA ILE A 310 -7.25 2.93 -24.28
C ILE A 310 -7.17 1.47 -24.70
N ALA A 311 -6.17 0.75 -24.24
CA ALA A 311 -5.96 -0.66 -24.56
C ALA A 311 -5.46 -1.46 -23.34
N ASP A 312 -6.11 -2.58 -23.07
CA ASP A 312 -5.91 -3.45 -21.90
C ASP A 312 -5.05 -4.69 -22.19
N THR A 313 -4.80 -4.99 -23.47
CA THR A 313 -3.93 -6.10 -23.89
C THR A 313 -2.87 -5.65 -24.88
N PRO A 314 -1.74 -6.37 -25.00
CA PRO A 314 -0.72 -6.04 -25.99
C PRO A 314 -1.25 -5.95 -27.43
N GLU A 315 -2.14 -6.85 -27.83
CA GLU A 315 -2.70 -6.88 -29.19
C GLU A 315 -3.53 -5.63 -29.47
N LYS A 316 -4.39 -5.22 -28.52
CA LYS A 316 -5.18 -4.01 -28.63
C LYS A 316 -4.31 -2.75 -28.59
N PHE A 317 -3.25 -2.76 -27.77
CA PHE A 317 -2.32 -1.65 -27.67
C PHE A 317 -1.55 -1.44 -28.98
N ILE A 318 -1.06 -2.54 -29.59
CA ILE A 318 -0.43 -2.52 -30.91
C ILE A 318 -1.41 -1.99 -31.97
N ALA A 319 -2.65 -2.50 -31.99
CA ALA A 319 -3.69 -2.05 -32.95
C ALA A 319 -4.02 -0.56 -32.73
N ALA A 320 -4.05 -0.06 -31.51
CA ALA A 320 -4.26 1.35 -31.22
C ALA A 320 -3.10 2.22 -31.73
N CYS A 321 -1.85 1.76 -31.59
CA CYS A 321 -0.69 2.45 -32.15
C CYS A 321 -0.71 2.45 -33.71
N ASP A 322 -1.07 1.32 -34.36
CA ASP A 322 -1.25 1.27 -35.79
C ASP A 322 -2.32 2.27 -36.26
N ALA A 323 -3.46 2.33 -35.57
CA ALA A 323 -4.53 3.27 -35.87
C ALA A 323 -4.09 4.74 -35.68
N ALA A 324 -3.33 5.03 -34.63
CA ALA A 324 -2.78 6.36 -34.36
C ALA A 324 -1.82 6.83 -35.48
N LEU A 325 -0.97 5.93 -35.97
CA LEU A 325 -0.07 6.21 -37.09
C LEU A 325 -0.78 6.37 -38.42
N ALA A 326 -1.93 5.69 -38.61
CA ALA A 326 -2.74 5.71 -39.82
C ALA A 326 -3.84 6.80 -39.87
N MET A 327 -3.92 7.67 -38.85
CA MET A 327 -4.92 8.74 -38.76
C MET A 327 -4.92 9.63 -40.01
N THR A 328 -6.12 9.88 -40.56
CA THR A 328 -6.28 10.89 -41.60
C THR A 328 -6.09 12.30 -41.05
N ALA A 329 -5.85 13.27 -41.93
CA ALA A 329 -5.68 14.67 -41.51
C ALA A 329 -6.93 15.20 -40.76
N GLU A 330 -8.14 14.80 -41.18
CA GLU A 330 -9.40 15.20 -40.52
C GLU A 330 -9.56 14.56 -39.14
N GLN A 331 -9.16 13.29 -38.97
CA GLN A 331 -9.17 12.61 -37.69
C GLN A 331 -8.20 13.28 -36.72
N LYS A 332 -6.99 13.57 -37.20
CA LYS A 332 -5.97 14.25 -36.40
C LYS A 332 -6.41 15.66 -36.00
N ALA A 333 -7.01 16.43 -36.92
CA ALA A 333 -7.51 17.77 -36.61
C ALA A 333 -8.57 17.75 -35.50
N ARG A 334 -9.54 16.83 -35.56
CA ARG A 334 -10.58 16.67 -34.51
C ARG A 334 -9.97 16.31 -33.16
N MET A 335 -9.06 15.35 -33.14
CA MET A 335 -8.36 14.97 -31.91
C MET A 335 -7.60 16.18 -31.31
N VAL A 336 -6.91 16.94 -32.15
CA VAL A 336 -6.16 18.13 -31.72
C VAL A 336 -7.08 19.21 -31.15
N ASP A 337 -8.23 19.45 -31.75
CA ASP A 337 -9.20 20.43 -31.26
C ASP A 337 -9.74 20.03 -29.86
N GLU A 338 -10.02 18.76 -29.63
CA GLU A 338 -10.41 18.25 -28.32
C GLU A 338 -9.26 18.39 -27.29
N MET A 339 -8.02 18.04 -27.66
CA MET A 339 -6.84 18.22 -26.81
C MET A 339 -6.63 19.68 -26.43
N ARG A 340 -6.75 20.60 -27.38
CA ARG A 340 -6.64 22.06 -27.13
C ARG A 340 -7.70 22.55 -26.15
N ALA A 341 -8.94 22.06 -26.27
CA ALA A 341 -10.02 22.43 -25.36
C ALA A 341 -9.73 21.96 -23.93
N ILE A 342 -9.17 20.76 -23.75
CA ILE A 342 -8.76 20.23 -22.44
C ILE A 342 -7.60 21.06 -21.87
N VAL A 343 -6.55 21.28 -22.65
CA VAL A 343 -5.35 22.00 -22.23
C VAL A 343 -5.64 23.45 -21.87
N ALA A 344 -6.54 24.13 -22.61
CA ALA A 344 -6.93 25.51 -22.34
C ALA A 344 -7.56 25.71 -20.95
N ASN A 345 -8.20 24.68 -20.40
CA ASN A 345 -8.83 24.71 -19.08
C ASN A 345 -7.91 24.21 -17.96
N THR A 346 -6.64 23.90 -18.28
CA THR A 346 -5.73 23.25 -17.33
C THR A 346 -4.42 24.02 -17.28
N SER A 347 -4.06 24.55 -16.12
CA SER A 347 -2.75 25.21 -15.93
C SER A 347 -2.26 25.10 -14.50
N TRP A 348 -0.96 24.94 -14.33
CA TRP A 348 -0.32 24.95 -13.01
C TRP A 348 -0.53 26.29 -12.28
N LYS A 349 -0.64 27.39 -13.00
CA LYS A 349 -0.93 28.69 -12.40
C LYS A 349 -2.32 28.70 -11.76
N ASN A 350 -3.35 28.27 -12.50
CA ASN A 350 -4.72 28.20 -11.97
C ASN A 350 -4.81 27.23 -10.77
N THR A 351 -4.08 26.11 -10.82
CA THR A 351 -4.02 25.16 -9.71
C THR A 351 -3.40 25.80 -8.48
N ALA A 352 -2.24 26.46 -8.62
CA ALA A 352 -1.58 27.17 -7.52
C ALA A 352 -2.44 28.31 -6.94
N ASP A 353 -3.09 29.11 -7.80
CA ASP A 353 -3.97 30.21 -7.37
C ASP A 353 -5.19 29.69 -6.57
N ARG A 354 -5.81 28.58 -7.01
CA ARG A 354 -6.92 27.95 -6.27
C ARG A 354 -6.47 27.37 -4.93
N MET A 355 -5.30 26.69 -4.90
CA MET A 355 -4.72 26.20 -3.65
C MET A 355 -4.41 27.34 -2.69
N ARG A 356 -3.82 28.44 -3.21
CA ARG A 356 -3.56 29.65 -2.44
C ARG A 356 -4.85 30.24 -1.83
N ALA A 357 -5.89 30.36 -2.61
CA ALA A 357 -7.18 30.88 -2.13
C ALA A 357 -7.74 30.02 -0.97
N LEU A 358 -7.60 28.69 -1.02
CA LEU A 358 -7.97 27.80 0.08
C LEU A 358 -7.10 28.02 1.32
N ILE A 359 -5.79 28.15 1.15
CA ILE A 359 -4.86 28.41 2.25
C ILE A 359 -5.17 29.74 2.94
N GLU A 360 -5.50 30.78 2.15
CA GLU A 360 -5.81 32.12 2.66
C GLU A 360 -7.20 32.21 3.33
N SER A 361 -8.17 31.40 2.86
CA SER A 361 -9.53 31.37 3.41
C SER A 361 -9.70 30.42 4.59
N THR A 362 -8.77 29.50 4.81
CA THR A 362 -8.85 28.54 5.93
C THR A 362 -8.46 29.24 7.23
N PRO A 363 -9.29 29.16 8.30
CA PRO A 363 -8.99 29.77 9.60
C PRO A 363 -7.66 29.23 10.16
N ARG A 364 -6.77 30.13 10.54
CA ARG A 364 -5.50 29.77 11.17
C ARG A 364 -5.73 29.45 12.64
N ALA A 365 -5.36 28.23 13.06
CA ALA A 365 -5.37 27.86 14.46
C ALA A 365 -4.16 28.49 15.17
N SER A 366 -4.34 29.05 16.37
CA SER A 366 -3.20 29.51 17.16
C SER A 366 -2.35 28.29 17.58
N SER A 367 -1.02 28.47 17.69
CA SER A 367 -0.08 27.45 18.17
C SER A 367 -0.51 26.84 19.51
N ALA A 368 -1.10 27.66 20.40
CA ALA A 368 -1.67 27.20 21.67
C ALA A 368 -2.87 26.27 21.49
N SER A 369 -3.76 26.55 20.52
CA SER A 369 -4.90 25.69 20.22
C SER A 369 -4.48 24.34 19.61
N ARG A 370 -3.42 24.32 18.79
CA ARG A 370 -2.87 23.08 18.22
C ARG A 370 -2.10 22.24 19.24
N ALA A 371 -1.35 22.88 20.14
CA ALA A 371 -0.68 22.17 21.23
C ALA A 371 -1.69 21.45 22.14
N LEU A 372 -2.86 22.06 22.39
CA LEU A 372 -3.95 21.42 23.13
C LEU A 372 -4.60 20.28 22.32
N ALA A 373 -4.82 20.46 21.00
CA ALA A 373 -5.38 19.43 20.13
C ALA A 373 -4.42 18.26 19.93
N ALA A 374 -3.10 18.52 19.84
CA ALA A 374 -2.07 17.51 19.71
C ALA A 374 -1.80 16.73 21.03
N ALA A 375 -2.09 17.35 22.17
CA ALA A 375 -2.07 16.68 23.48
C ALA A 375 -3.32 15.81 23.73
N SER A 376 -4.34 15.91 22.83
CA SER A 376 -5.53 15.07 22.87
C SER A 376 -5.37 13.95 21.83
N PRO A 377 -5.36 12.67 22.20
CA PRO A 377 -5.20 11.54 21.27
C PRO A 377 -6.36 11.34 20.28
N GLU A 378 -7.34 12.23 20.24
CA GLU A 378 -8.63 12.01 19.59
C GLU A 378 -8.82 12.63 18.19
N ALA A 379 -7.80 13.29 17.61
CA ALA A 379 -7.95 13.99 16.34
C ALA A 379 -7.82 13.10 15.09
N GLY A 380 -8.37 11.92 15.10
CA GLY A 380 -8.21 11.01 13.95
C GLY A 380 -9.37 10.07 13.71
N ALA A 381 -10.59 10.51 13.67
CA ALA A 381 -11.72 9.98 12.90
C ALA A 381 -13.07 10.46 13.49
N ALA A 382 -13.59 11.57 13.02
CA ALA A 382 -15.03 11.82 13.11
C ALA A 382 -15.44 12.72 11.94
N GLY A 383 -16.12 12.12 10.98
CA GLY A 383 -17.03 12.88 10.13
C GLY A 383 -18.10 13.54 11.00
N GLY A 384 -18.21 14.85 10.91
CA GLY A 384 -19.36 15.64 11.24
C GLY A 384 -19.87 15.64 12.68
N ALA A 385 -19.26 16.45 13.56
CA ALA A 385 -19.98 17.23 14.55
C ALA A 385 -19.10 18.41 14.99
N VAL A 386 -19.54 19.62 14.73
CA VAL A 386 -18.98 20.83 15.31
C VAL A 386 -19.18 20.75 16.82
N ILE A 387 -18.14 20.37 17.56
CA ILE A 387 -18.16 20.45 19.02
C ILE A 387 -17.73 21.86 19.39
N ASN A 388 -18.72 22.66 19.74
CA ASN A 388 -18.54 23.96 20.36
C ASN A 388 -17.79 23.77 21.70
N PRO A 389 -16.61 24.39 21.94
CA PRO A 389 -15.90 24.23 23.20
C PRO A 389 -16.48 25.18 24.26
N LEU A 390 -17.68 24.89 24.72
CA LEU A 390 -18.13 25.36 26.03
C LEU A 390 -17.65 24.32 27.05
N ARG A 391 -16.38 24.37 27.44
CA ARG A 391 -15.91 23.71 28.64
C ARG A 391 -16.55 24.40 29.85
N SER A 392 -17.64 23.80 30.34
CA SER A 392 -17.89 23.82 31.77
C SER A 392 -16.65 23.20 32.46
N GLN A 393 -16.21 23.75 33.58
CA GLN A 393 -15.22 23.13 34.47
C GLN A 393 -15.78 21.78 34.92
N ALA A 394 -15.55 20.74 34.09
CA ALA A 394 -15.81 19.38 34.53
C ALA A 394 -14.77 19.05 35.62
N ALA A 395 -15.25 18.71 36.80
CA ALA A 395 -14.42 18.26 37.89
C ALA A 395 -13.52 17.13 37.40
N LEU A 396 -12.24 17.19 37.73
CA LEU A 396 -11.28 16.11 37.48
C LEU A 396 -11.84 14.83 38.13
N GLN A 397 -12.14 13.83 37.31
CA GLN A 397 -12.56 12.52 37.78
C GLN A 397 -11.31 11.67 38.02
N THR A 398 -11.09 11.26 39.27
CA THR A 398 -10.04 10.32 39.61
C THR A 398 -10.61 8.91 39.47
N VAL A 399 -9.97 8.08 38.65
CA VAL A 399 -10.34 6.67 38.42
C VAL A 399 -9.12 5.78 38.66
N SER A 400 -9.32 4.55 39.10
CA SER A 400 -8.25 3.61 39.36
C SER A 400 -7.61 3.06 38.09
N CYS A 401 -8.40 2.96 37.02
CA CYS A 401 -7.96 2.40 35.75
C CYS A 401 -8.71 3.05 34.58
N VAL A 402 -8.01 3.31 33.49
CA VAL A 402 -8.61 3.73 32.21
C VAL A 402 -8.42 2.63 31.17
N ILE A 403 -9.51 2.15 30.60
CA ILE A 403 -9.55 1.13 29.55
C ILE A 403 -9.85 1.83 28.24
N VAL A 404 -8.98 1.68 27.25
CA VAL A 404 -9.14 2.29 25.92
C VAL A 404 -9.63 1.25 24.93
N GLY A 405 -10.86 1.46 24.42
CA GLY A 405 -11.52 0.59 23.46
C GLY A 405 -12.50 -0.39 24.09
N ALA A 406 -13.76 -0.36 23.65
CA ALA A 406 -14.84 -1.23 24.10
C ALA A 406 -15.10 -2.40 23.13
N GLY A 407 -14.05 -3.03 22.60
CA GLY A 407 -14.11 -4.36 22.01
C GLY A 407 -14.28 -5.44 23.09
N PRO A 408 -14.42 -6.73 22.72
CA PRO A 408 -14.61 -7.83 23.69
C PRO A 408 -13.59 -7.82 24.83
N THR A 409 -12.33 -7.57 24.54
CA THR A 409 -11.24 -7.49 25.54
C THR A 409 -11.46 -6.35 26.53
N GLY A 410 -11.75 -5.13 26.03
CA GLY A 410 -11.97 -3.97 26.90
C GLY A 410 -13.25 -4.08 27.73
N LEU A 411 -14.32 -4.63 27.15
CA LEU A 411 -15.57 -4.91 27.87
C LEU A 411 -15.36 -5.96 28.98
N SER A 412 -14.61 -7.02 28.68
CA SER A 412 -14.26 -8.04 29.68
C SER A 412 -13.40 -7.44 30.81
N ALA A 413 -12.39 -6.63 30.46
CA ALA A 413 -11.58 -5.94 31.47
C ALA A 413 -12.42 -5.02 32.36
N ALA A 414 -13.31 -4.21 31.78
CA ALA A 414 -14.22 -3.33 32.52
C ALA A 414 -15.15 -4.11 33.46
N MET A 415 -15.67 -5.23 32.99
CA MET A 415 -16.54 -6.09 33.80
C MET A 415 -15.81 -6.67 35.04
N HIS A 416 -14.54 -7.03 34.88
CA HIS A 416 -13.76 -7.63 35.97
C HIS A 416 -13.15 -6.60 36.94
N LEU A 417 -12.81 -5.40 36.43
CA LEU A 417 -12.27 -4.31 37.24
C LEU A 417 -13.36 -3.55 38.03
N GLY A 418 -14.62 -3.63 37.57
CA GLY A 418 -15.75 -3.04 38.26
C GLY A 418 -15.90 -1.51 38.03
N PRO A 419 -16.68 -0.82 38.88
CA PRO A 419 -17.14 0.56 38.65
C PRO A 419 -16.04 1.62 38.74
N ASP A 420 -14.87 1.30 39.28
CA ASP A 420 -13.75 2.23 39.41
C ASP A 420 -12.91 2.33 38.12
N ALA A 421 -13.25 1.56 37.10
CA ALA A 421 -12.62 1.60 35.80
C ALA A 421 -13.41 2.49 34.82
N LEU A 422 -12.73 3.41 34.15
CA LEU A 422 -13.29 4.22 33.07
C LEU A 422 -13.05 3.54 31.73
N LEU A 423 -14.11 3.15 31.05
CA LEU A 423 -14.06 2.58 29.70
C LEU A 423 -14.31 3.67 28.66
N LEU A 424 -13.35 3.88 27.77
CA LEU A 424 -13.43 4.84 26.67
C LEU A 424 -13.59 4.11 25.34
N GLU A 425 -14.58 4.48 24.54
CA GLU A 425 -14.82 3.97 23.20
C GLU A 425 -14.93 5.12 22.20
N ARG A 426 -14.25 4.97 21.07
CA ARG A 426 -14.25 5.98 20.00
C ARG A 426 -15.56 6.01 19.22
N ASN A 427 -16.19 4.85 19.03
CA ASN A 427 -17.42 4.75 18.24
C ASN A 427 -18.65 4.98 19.13
N SER A 428 -19.77 5.31 18.51
CA SER A 428 -21.06 5.46 19.20
C SER A 428 -21.62 4.14 19.77
N THR A 429 -21.06 2.98 19.36
CA THR A 429 -21.46 1.66 19.79
C THR A 429 -20.27 0.84 20.21
N VAL A 430 -20.43 0.06 21.29
CA VAL A 430 -19.41 -0.89 21.78
C VAL A 430 -19.36 -2.15 20.91
N GLY A 431 -18.35 -3.01 21.11
CA GLY A 431 -18.21 -4.30 20.46
C GLY A 431 -17.00 -4.45 19.54
N GLY A 432 -16.33 -3.36 19.17
CA GLY A 432 -15.15 -3.42 18.30
C GLY A 432 -15.46 -4.11 16.96
N TRP A 433 -14.64 -5.09 16.57
CA TRP A 433 -14.87 -5.90 15.36
C TRP A 433 -16.04 -6.88 15.45
N CYS A 434 -16.59 -7.11 16.66
CA CYS A 434 -17.79 -7.93 16.86
C CYS A 434 -19.10 -7.15 16.64
N ARG A 435 -19.04 -5.93 16.14
CA ARG A 435 -20.23 -5.15 15.79
C ARG A 435 -20.84 -5.62 14.48
N SER A 436 -22.16 -5.52 14.40
CA SER A 436 -22.88 -5.64 13.14
C SER A 436 -23.29 -4.27 12.64
N ILE A 437 -23.33 -4.12 11.34
CA ILE A 437 -23.81 -2.91 10.63
C ILE A 437 -25.19 -3.24 10.08
N VAL A 438 -26.19 -2.42 10.42
CA VAL A 438 -27.53 -2.57 9.84
C VAL A 438 -27.69 -1.49 8.78
N ASP A 439 -27.91 -1.92 7.53
CA ASP A 439 -28.13 -1.04 6.40
C ASP A 439 -29.31 -1.54 5.55
N ASN A 440 -30.27 -0.68 5.27
CA ASN A 440 -31.47 -0.97 4.47
C ASN A 440 -32.21 -2.26 4.86
N GLY A 441 -32.24 -2.59 6.17
CA GLY A 441 -32.90 -3.79 6.70
C GLY A 441 -32.07 -5.07 6.66
N PHE A 442 -30.83 -4.99 6.15
CA PHE A 442 -29.86 -6.08 6.18
C PHE A 442 -28.85 -5.88 7.31
N THR A 443 -28.41 -6.96 7.90
CA THR A 443 -27.38 -6.97 8.94
C THR A 443 -26.09 -7.53 8.37
N PHE A 444 -25.01 -6.77 8.46
CA PHE A 444 -23.66 -7.15 8.00
C PHE A 444 -22.73 -7.18 9.21
N ASP A 445 -22.06 -8.30 9.40
CA ASP A 445 -21.01 -8.42 10.41
C ASP A 445 -19.68 -7.94 9.87
N CYS A 446 -18.90 -7.22 10.69
CA CYS A 446 -17.55 -6.78 10.32
C CYS A 446 -16.57 -7.97 10.17
N ALA A 447 -16.84 -9.07 10.88
CA ALA A 447 -16.09 -10.32 10.79
C ALA A 447 -17.01 -11.50 11.14
N GLY A 448 -16.68 -12.71 10.70
CA GLY A 448 -17.42 -13.92 11.09
C GLY A 448 -17.34 -14.13 12.60
N HIS A 449 -18.48 -14.14 13.28
CA HIS A 449 -18.57 -14.26 14.73
C HIS A 449 -18.79 -15.73 15.13
N ILE A 450 -17.71 -16.51 15.07
CA ILE A 450 -17.72 -17.88 15.59
C ILE A 450 -17.13 -17.85 17.00
N MET A 451 -17.95 -18.16 18.00
CA MET A 451 -17.49 -18.30 19.37
C MET A 451 -16.83 -19.67 19.54
N PHE A 452 -15.60 -19.66 19.99
CA PHE A 452 -14.84 -20.86 20.29
C PHE A 452 -14.04 -20.67 21.58
N SER A 453 -14.21 -21.57 22.53
CA SER A 453 -13.38 -21.61 23.74
C SER A 453 -13.40 -23.01 24.33
N ASN A 454 -12.27 -23.44 24.89
CA ASN A 454 -12.17 -24.62 25.74
C ASN A 454 -12.13 -24.25 27.23
N ASP A 455 -12.13 -22.95 27.55
CA ASP A 455 -12.13 -22.48 28.93
C ASP A 455 -13.51 -22.55 29.54
N PRO A 456 -13.70 -23.31 30.62
CA PRO A 456 -15.01 -23.49 31.28
C PRO A 456 -15.62 -22.19 31.79
N TYR A 457 -14.78 -21.22 32.19
CA TYR A 457 -15.22 -19.89 32.60
C TYR A 457 -15.82 -19.10 31.44
N VAL A 458 -15.17 -19.12 30.30
CA VAL A 458 -15.63 -18.44 29.07
C VAL A 458 -16.94 -19.07 28.58
N LEU A 459 -17.04 -20.39 28.59
CA LEU A 459 -18.28 -21.09 28.20
C LEU A 459 -19.46 -20.70 29.11
N LYS A 460 -19.25 -20.68 30.45
CA LYS A 460 -20.27 -20.20 31.40
C LYS A 460 -20.63 -18.75 31.22
N LEU A 461 -19.65 -17.92 30.79
CA LEU A 461 -19.90 -16.51 30.50
C LEU A 461 -20.77 -16.36 29.25
N TYR A 462 -20.58 -17.18 28.22
CA TYR A 462 -21.45 -17.21 27.03
C TYR A 462 -22.89 -17.59 27.43
N ASP A 463 -23.07 -18.65 28.21
CA ASP A 463 -24.39 -19.05 28.70
C ASP A 463 -25.08 -17.94 29.49
N LYS A 464 -24.33 -17.24 30.35
CA LYS A 464 -24.85 -16.13 31.15
C LYS A 464 -25.26 -14.92 30.32
N LEU A 465 -24.46 -14.55 29.29
CA LEU A 465 -24.69 -13.37 28.49
C LEU A 465 -25.72 -13.57 27.37
N LEU A 466 -25.77 -14.76 26.80
CA LEU A 466 -26.57 -15.04 25.61
C LEU A 466 -27.87 -15.82 25.95
N GLY A 467 -27.86 -16.62 27.00
CA GLY A 467 -29.01 -17.43 27.37
C GLY A 467 -29.53 -18.26 26.21
N THR A 468 -30.79 -18.05 25.83
CA THR A 468 -31.41 -18.73 24.68
C THR A 468 -31.05 -18.13 23.33
N ASN A 469 -30.31 -17.01 23.28
CA ASN A 469 -29.87 -16.36 22.05
C ASN A 469 -28.54 -16.96 21.55
N MET A 470 -28.41 -18.28 21.62
CA MET A 470 -27.31 -19.04 21.01
C MET A 470 -27.89 -19.97 19.95
N HIS A 471 -27.27 -19.97 18.79
CA HIS A 471 -27.58 -20.87 17.70
C HIS A 471 -26.41 -21.81 17.44
N TRP A 472 -26.67 -23.12 17.61
CA TRP A 472 -25.69 -24.17 17.31
C TRP A 472 -25.88 -24.63 15.87
N GLN A 473 -24.85 -24.53 15.08
CA GLN A 473 -24.85 -24.96 13.69
C GLN A 473 -23.58 -25.75 13.39
N ASN A 474 -23.72 -26.88 12.74
CA ASN A 474 -22.59 -27.62 12.22
C ASN A 474 -21.88 -26.78 11.15
N ARG A 475 -20.57 -26.66 11.28
CA ARG A 475 -19.77 -25.95 10.29
C ARG A 475 -19.78 -26.72 8.98
N GLU A 476 -20.25 -26.08 7.92
CA GLU A 476 -20.17 -26.59 6.56
C GLU A 476 -19.32 -25.64 5.73
N ALA A 477 -18.08 -26.07 5.44
CA ALA A 477 -17.12 -25.30 4.65
C ALA A 477 -16.54 -26.17 3.54
N TRP A 478 -16.41 -25.63 2.35
CA TRP A 478 -15.93 -26.30 1.16
C TRP A 478 -14.71 -25.58 0.59
N VAL A 479 -13.77 -26.36 0.06
CA VAL A 479 -12.59 -25.86 -0.64
C VAL A 479 -12.75 -26.18 -2.12
N TYR A 480 -12.80 -25.15 -2.96
CA TYR A 480 -12.75 -25.31 -4.41
C TYR A 480 -11.29 -25.35 -4.88
N SER A 481 -10.88 -26.47 -5.43
CA SER A 481 -9.52 -26.67 -5.94
C SER A 481 -9.52 -27.69 -7.07
N LYS A 482 -8.80 -27.40 -8.16
CA LYS A 482 -8.69 -28.31 -9.32
C LYS A 482 -10.05 -28.71 -9.89
N ASP A 483 -10.98 -27.77 -10.00
CA ASP A 483 -12.36 -27.94 -10.50
C ASP A 483 -13.23 -28.89 -9.67
N VAL A 484 -12.85 -29.15 -8.42
CA VAL A 484 -13.57 -30.02 -7.48
C VAL A 484 -13.83 -29.26 -6.18
N PHE A 485 -15.02 -29.48 -5.59
CA PHE A 485 -15.33 -29.08 -4.23
C PHE A 485 -14.97 -30.21 -3.27
N THR A 486 -14.01 -29.96 -2.38
CA THR A 486 -13.67 -30.86 -1.27
C THR A 486 -14.11 -30.25 0.05
N ARG A 487 -14.39 -31.07 1.05
CA ARG A 487 -14.79 -30.58 2.36
C ARG A 487 -13.62 -29.98 3.13
N TYR A 488 -13.89 -29.01 3.97
CA TYR A 488 -12.91 -28.54 4.95
C TYR A 488 -12.99 -29.42 6.21
N PRO A 489 -11.86 -29.86 6.77
CA PRO A 489 -10.50 -29.52 6.41
C PRO A 489 -9.97 -30.31 5.19
N PHE A 490 -9.32 -29.62 4.25
CA PHE A 490 -8.78 -30.21 3.01
C PHE A 490 -7.87 -31.42 3.27
N GLN A 491 -7.10 -31.39 4.35
CA GLN A 491 -6.13 -32.43 4.71
C GLN A 491 -6.76 -33.82 4.89
N GLY A 492 -8.00 -33.87 5.37
CA GLY A 492 -8.78 -35.09 5.58
C GLY A 492 -9.91 -35.29 4.55
N ALA A 493 -9.90 -34.59 3.41
CA ALA A 493 -11.00 -34.63 2.43
C ALA A 493 -10.48 -34.51 1.00
N LEU A 494 -9.66 -35.45 0.56
CA LEU A 494 -9.00 -35.43 -0.74
C LEU A 494 -9.82 -36.11 -1.86
N TYR A 495 -10.95 -36.73 -1.54
CA TYR A 495 -11.79 -37.45 -2.50
C TYR A 495 -12.25 -36.53 -3.65
N GLY A 496 -12.19 -37.06 -4.87
CA GLY A 496 -12.60 -36.34 -6.08
C GLY A 496 -11.52 -35.47 -6.71
N LEU A 497 -10.42 -35.18 -6.02
CA LEU A 497 -9.28 -34.49 -6.61
C LEU A 497 -8.59 -35.35 -7.69
N PRO A 498 -7.85 -34.74 -8.64
CA PRO A 498 -7.08 -35.50 -9.61
C PRO A 498 -6.16 -36.53 -8.95
N PRO A 499 -6.06 -37.77 -9.45
CA PRO A 499 -5.28 -38.84 -8.81
C PRO A 499 -3.81 -38.48 -8.54
N ALA A 500 -3.20 -37.67 -9.39
CA ALA A 500 -1.83 -37.19 -9.20
C ALA A 500 -1.71 -36.30 -7.95
N VAL A 501 -2.72 -35.45 -7.67
CA VAL A 501 -2.77 -34.57 -6.48
C VAL A 501 -2.97 -35.38 -5.22
N ILE A 502 -3.91 -36.35 -5.24
CA ILE A 502 -4.16 -37.29 -4.12
C ILE A 502 -2.87 -38.03 -3.78
N LYS A 503 -2.19 -38.58 -4.80
CA LYS A 503 -0.92 -39.28 -4.63
C LYS A 503 0.15 -38.39 -3.99
N GLU A 504 0.33 -37.15 -4.48
CA GLU A 504 1.31 -36.22 -3.90
C GLU A 504 0.97 -35.89 -2.44
N CYS A 505 -0.30 -35.72 -2.09
CA CYS A 505 -0.74 -35.44 -0.72
C CYS A 505 -0.46 -36.63 0.21
N ILE A 506 -0.86 -37.85 -0.16
CA ILE A 506 -0.66 -39.05 0.67
C ILE A 506 0.84 -39.35 0.82
N VAL A 507 1.60 -39.40 -0.28
CA VAL A 507 3.04 -39.65 -0.25
C VAL A 507 3.74 -38.60 0.61
N GLY A 508 3.44 -37.33 0.41
CA GLY A 508 4.03 -36.25 1.22
C GLY A 508 3.71 -36.36 2.72
N ALA A 509 2.49 -36.75 3.08
CA ALA A 509 2.10 -36.98 4.48
C ALA A 509 2.82 -38.20 5.11
N MET A 510 3.03 -39.26 4.32
CA MET A 510 3.83 -40.43 4.73
C MET A 510 5.31 -40.06 4.93
N GLU A 511 5.90 -39.34 3.97
CA GLU A 511 7.29 -38.91 4.05
C GLU A 511 7.56 -37.96 5.22
N ALA A 512 6.63 -37.08 5.53
CA ALA A 512 6.73 -36.19 6.70
C ALA A 512 6.79 -36.96 8.02
N ARG A 513 6.14 -38.11 8.11
CA ARG A 513 6.09 -38.94 9.33
C ARG A 513 7.15 -40.02 9.40
N PHE A 514 7.48 -40.64 8.29
CA PHE A 514 8.35 -41.84 8.26
C PHE A 514 9.69 -41.62 7.54
N GLY A 515 9.94 -40.46 6.94
CA GLY A 515 11.09 -40.17 6.10
C GLY A 515 10.88 -40.58 4.64
N THR A 516 11.80 -40.19 3.76
CA THR A 516 11.70 -40.35 2.30
C THR A 516 11.45 -41.78 1.89
N LEU A 517 10.40 -42.04 1.15
CA LEU A 517 10.04 -43.36 0.65
C LEU A 517 11.06 -43.79 -0.42
N GLY A 518 11.60 -45.02 -0.30
CA GLY A 518 12.53 -45.60 -1.26
C GLY A 518 14.03 -45.52 -0.89
N GLN A 519 14.39 -44.91 0.24
CA GLN A 519 15.74 -45.09 0.80
C GLN A 519 15.77 -46.30 1.72
N GLU A 520 16.64 -47.28 1.40
CA GLU A 520 16.91 -48.41 2.30
C GLU A 520 17.43 -47.88 3.64
N ARG A 521 16.69 -48.15 4.73
CA ARG A 521 17.16 -47.87 6.09
C ARG A 521 18.37 -48.73 6.38
N LYS A 522 19.54 -48.16 6.50
CA LYS A 522 20.66 -48.82 7.18
C LYS A 522 20.21 -49.13 8.62
N PRO A 523 20.34 -50.40 9.06
CA PRO A 523 19.95 -50.76 10.41
C PRO A 523 20.79 -49.97 11.42
N ALA A 524 20.13 -49.27 12.33
CA ALA A 524 20.80 -48.64 13.47
C ALA A 524 21.36 -49.74 14.36
N ALA A 525 22.64 -49.64 14.67
CA ALA A 525 23.34 -50.56 15.57
C ALA A 525 22.63 -50.61 16.93
N ALA A 526 22.21 -51.83 17.33
CA ALA A 526 21.58 -52.11 18.59
C ALA A 526 22.51 -51.84 19.76
N ASN A 527 22.24 -50.80 20.54
CA ASN A 527 22.72 -50.71 21.91
C ASN A 527 21.60 -51.19 22.83
N ALA A 528 21.69 -52.46 23.22
CA ALA A 528 20.82 -53.06 24.23
C ALA A 528 21.26 -52.56 25.63
N ALA A 529 20.46 -51.71 26.23
CA ALA A 529 20.46 -51.55 27.68
C ALA A 529 19.13 -52.06 28.22
N LYS A 530 19.22 -53.13 29.01
CA LYS A 530 18.10 -53.76 29.74
C LYS A 530 17.52 -52.74 30.76
N CYS A 531 16.20 -52.58 30.77
CA CYS A 531 15.45 -52.11 31.92
C CYS A 531 14.34 -53.11 32.20
N GLU A 532 14.29 -53.62 33.43
CA GLU A 532 13.27 -54.48 33.96
C GLU A 532 11.96 -53.69 34.30
N PRO A 533 10.79 -54.34 34.40
CA PRO A 533 9.53 -53.68 34.59
C PRO A 533 9.21 -53.54 36.08
N THR A 534 8.81 -52.36 36.55
CA THR A 534 8.13 -52.19 37.83
C THR A 534 6.82 -51.40 37.66
N ALA A 535 5.76 -52.06 38.05
CA ALA A 535 4.49 -51.68 38.67
C ALA A 535 3.82 -50.33 38.32
N VAL A 536 2.58 -50.50 37.95
CA VAL A 536 1.46 -49.56 37.84
C VAL A 536 1.15 -48.93 39.18
N GLU A 537 0.97 -47.62 39.26
CA GLU A 537 0.01 -46.98 40.17
C GLU A 537 -0.54 -45.69 39.59
N ASP A 538 -1.83 -45.53 39.75
CA ASP A 538 -2.71 -44.42 39.35
C ASP A 538 -2.27 -43.05 39.84
N CYS A 539 -2.41 -42.02 38.99
CA CYS A 539 -2.89 -40.72 39.41
C CYS A 539 -3.43 -39.93 38.20
N CYS A 540 -4.77 -39.83 38.17
CA CYS A 540 -5.48 -38.82 37.38
C CYS A 540 -5.30 -37.45 38.00
N ALA A 541 -4.92 -36.45 37.20
CA ALA A 541 -5.36 -35.07 37.15
C ALA A 541 -4.23 -34.14 36.69
N ASP A 542 -4.16 -33.89 35.43
CA ASP A 542 -4.04 -32.52 34.91
C ASP A 542 -4.09 -32.55 33.37
N GLY A 543 -4.95 -31.75 32.80
CA GLY A 543 -5.27 -31.77 31.38
C GLY A 543 -4.26 -31.05 30.49
N THR A 544 -3.07 -31.59 30.39
CA THR A 544 -2.11 -31.26 29.33
C THR A 544 -2.08 -32.41 28.35
N VAL A 545 -2.58 -32.16 27.13
CA VAL A 545 -2.50 -33.11 26.02
C VAL A 545 -1.02 -33.17 25.60
N GLU A 546 -0.29 -34.13 26.16
CA GLU A 546 0.98 -34.55 25.61
C GLU A 546 0.73 -35.24 24.25
N ILE A 547 1.34 -34.67 23.19
CA ILE A 547 1.36 -35.27 21.86
C ILE A 547 2.13 -36.57 21.98
N ALA A 548 1.44 -37.72 21.86
CA ALA A 548 2.05 -39.04 21.83
C ALA A 548 3.04 -39.11 20.65
N ASN A 549 4.32 -39.05 20.96
CA ASN A 549 5.42 -39.20 20.00
C ASN A 549 5.60 -40.68 19.62
N GLY A 550 5.07 -41.04 18.45
CA GLY A 550 5.59 -42.18 17.71
C GLY A 550 7.00 -41.83 17.21
N ALA A 551 8.00 -42.53 17.72
CA ALA A 551 9.42 -42.29 17.46
C ALA A 551 9.77 -42.33 15.98
N ALA A 552 10.24 -41.20 15.42
CA ALA A 552 11.19 -41.21 14.31
C ALA A 552 11.86 -39.83 14.16
N SER A 553 13.18 -39.86 14.05
CA SER A 553 14.11 -38.77 13.71
C SER A 553 14.13 -37.53 14.64
N GLN A 554 15.34 -37.18 15.10
CA GLN A 554 15.56 -36.00 15.96
C GLN A 554 14.94 -34.74 15.35
N PRO A 555 14.13 -34.00 16.10
CA PRO A 555 13.41 -32.84 15.57
C PRO A 555 14.33 -31.63 15.55
N GLY A 556 14.64 -31.12 14.37
CA GLY A 556 14.97 -29.73 14.24
C GLY A 556 13.78 -28.92 14.75
N GLU A 557 14.03 -27.98 15.62
CA GLU A 557 13.03 -27.07 16.21
C GLU A 557 12.27 -26.36 15.07
N VAL A 558 10.92 -26.45 15.07
CA VAL A 558 10.08 -25.76 14.08
C VAL A 558 10.10 -24.27 14.39
N LYS A 559 10.72 -23.49 13.53
CA LYS A 559 10.95 -22.06 13.77
C LYS A 559 9.82 -21.16 13.26
N ASN A 560 8.98 -21.64 12.34
CA ASN A 560 7.93 -20.84 11.72
C ASN A 560 6.80 -21.71 11.17
N PHE A 561 5.70 -21.05 10.77
CA PHE A 561 4.50 -21.74 10.33
C PHE A 561 4.68 -22.49 9.00
N GLU A 562 5.53 -22.03 8.09
CA GLU A 562 5.82 -22.75 6.85
C GLU A 562 6.50 -24.09 7.13
N GLN A 563 7.51 -24.12 8.02
CA GLN A 563 8.17 -25.35 8.45
C GLN A 563 7.21 -26.31 9.16
N PHE A 564 6.28 -25.75 9.97
CA PHE A 564 5.23 -26.52 10.61
C PHE A 564 4.35 -27.25 9.57
N ILE A 565 3.90 -26.55 8.54
CA ILE A 565 3.06 -27.10 7.46
C ILE A 565 3.78 -28.29 6.78
N TYR A 566 5.04 -28.12 6.41
CA TYR A 566 5.80 -29.21 5.79
C TYR A 566 6.03 -30.39 6.73
N LYS A 567 6.28 -30.14 8.01
CA LYS A 567 6.55 -31.19 9.01
C LYS A 567 5.31 -31.99 9.36
N VAL A 568 4.15 -31.35 9.42
CA VAL A 568 2.91 -31.97 9.91
C VAL A 568 2.08 -32.58 8.77
N TRP A 569 1.93 -31.85 7.66
CA TRP A 569 1.06 -32.28 6.56
C TRP A 569 1.83 -32.77 5.32
N GLY A 570 3.14 -32.56 5.28
CA GLY A 570 3.98 -32.98 4.18
C GLY A 570 3.89 -32.10 2.93
N ALA A 571 4.77 -32.39 1.97
CA ALA A 571 4.99 -31.54 0.80
C ALA A 571 3.77 -31.45 -0.14
N GLY A 572 2.99 -32.51 -0.28
CA GLY A 572 1.82 -32.54 -1.16
C GLY A 572 0.71 -31.61 -0.69
N ILE A 573 0.26 -31.75 0.56
CA ILE A 573 -0.77 -30.87 1.15
C ILE A 573 -0.26 -29.44 1.25
N ALA A 574 1.04 -29.24 1.59
CA ALA A 574 1.68 -27.94 1.59
C ALA A 574 1.53 -27.25 0.22
N LYS A 575 1.89 -27.93 -0.86
CA LYS A 575 1.87 -27.43 -2.24
C LYS A 575 0.47 -27.12 -2.74
N HIS A 576 -0.48 -28.04 -2.54
CA HIS A 576 -1.79 -27.95 -3.19
C HIS A 576 -2.83 -27.14 -2.42
N PHE A 577 -2.64 -26.99 -1.11
CA PHE A 577 -3.61 -26.26 -0.28
C PHE A 577 -2.95 -25.37 0.77
N ALA A 578 -2.16 -25.90 1.70
CA ALA A 578 -1.87 -25.19 2.93
C ALA A 578 -1.03 -23.91 2.72
N ILE A 579 -0.02 -23.94 1.86
CA ILE A 579 0.80 -22.75 1.57
C ILE A 579 0.00 -21.70 0.78
N PRO A 580 -0.65 -22.03 -0.36
CA PRO A 580 -1.45 -21.05 -1.11
C PRO A 580 -2.59 -20.44 -0.28
N TYR A 581 -3.31 -21.27 0.47
CA TYR A 581 -4.42 -20.84 1.31
C TYR A 581 -3.98 -19.87 2.41
N ASN A 582 -2.95 -20.25 3.18
CA ASN A 582 -2.50 -19.42 4.28
C ASN A 582 -1.78 -18.15 3.83
N LYS A 583 -1.07 -18.15 2.70
CA LYS A 583 -0.53 -16.92 2.10
C LYS A 583 -1.64 -15.94 1.72
N LYS A 584 -2.76 -16.42 1.20
CA LYS A 584 -3.92 -15.60 0.87
C LYS A 584 -4.63 -15.08 2.12
N LEU A 585 -4.78 -15.93 3.15
CA LEU A 585 -5.50 -15.60 4.38
C LEU A 585 -4.76 -14.57 5.24
N TRP A 586 -3.46 -14.77 5.46
CA TRP A 586 -2.68 -13.98 6.41
C TRP A 586 -1.97 -12.78 5.77
N THR A 587 -1.79 -12.77 4.45
CA THR A 587 -1.12 -11.70 3.68
C THR A 587 0.31 -11.36 4.14
N VAL A 588 0.91 -12.23 4.95
CA VAL A 588 2.30 -12.16 5.41
C VAL A 588 3.05 -13.44 5.04
N PRO A 589 4.38 -13.41 4.85
CA PRO A 589 5.16 -14.61 4.62
C PRO A 589 5.01 -15.61 5.77
N LEU A 590 4.69 -16.87 5.47
CA LEU A 590 4.51 -17.91 6.50
C LEU A 590 5.82 -18.22 7.25
N THR A 591 6.95 -17.86 6.69
CA THR A 591 8.28 -17.92 7.31
C THR A 591 8.48 -16.90 8.44
N GLU A 592 7.66 -15.87 8.50
CA GLU A 592 7.69 -14.82 9.53
C GLU A 592 6.64 -15.07 10.64
N MET A 593 5.82 -16.11 10.49
CA MET A 593 4.77 -16.44 11.46
C MET A 593 5.26 -17.46 12.47
N GLU A 594 5.09 -17.16 13.76
CA GLU A 594 5.30 -18.11 14.85
C GLU A 594 4.24 -19.22 14.85
N THR A 595 4.51 -20.28 15.62
CA THR A 595 3.60 -21.44 15.74
C THR A 595 2.85 -21.50 17.08
N SER A 596 3.18 -20.65 18.04
CA SER A 596 2.61 -20.64 19.40
C SER A 596 1.07 -20.44 19.44
N TRP A 597 0.51 -19.77 18.43
CA TRP A 597 -0.94 -19.50 18.35
C TRP A 597 -1.78 -20.67 17.82
N LEU A 598 -1.13 -21.71 17.29
CA LEU A 598 -1.84 -22.82 16.59
C LEU A 598 -2.72 -23.67 17.51
N GLY A 599 -2.37 -23.81 18.77
CA GLY A 599 -3.00 -24.62 19.80
C GLY A 599 -4.46 -25.02 19.57
N GLY A 600 -4.71 -26.21 19.04
CA GLY A 600 -6.06 -26.76 18.78
C GLY A 600 -6.90 -26.09 17.69
N ARG A 601 -6.39 -25.01 17.06
CA ARG A 601 -7.12 -24.24 16.02
C ARG A 601 -6.92 -24.77 14.61
N VAL A 602 -5.89 -25.56 14.42
CA VAL A 602 -5.50 -26.10 13.12
C VAL A 602 -5.82 -27.59 13.10
N PRO A 603 -6.63 -28.10 12.15
CA PRO A 603 -6.94 -29.52 12.05
C PRO A 603 -5.68 -30.34 11.78
N LEU A 604 -5.49 -31.38 12.56
CA LEU A 604 -4.35 -32.29 12.50
C LEU A 604 -4.84 -33.73 12.24
N PRO A 605 -5.41 -34.02 11.05
CA PRO A 605 -5.86 -35.37 10.74
C PRO A 605 -4.67 -36.34 10.81
N ASP A 606 -4.90 -37.51 11.33
CA ASP A 606 -3.91 -38.58 11.29
C ASP A 606 -3.76 -39.15 9.86
N LEU A 607 -2.85 -40.12 9.67
CA LEU A 607 -2.61 -40.65 8.34
C LEU A 607 -3.78 -41.50 7.84
N GLU A 608 -4.47 -42.18 8.74
CA GLU A 608 -5.65 -42.98 8.44
C GLU A 608 -6.78 -42.11 7.92
N GLU A 609 -7.09 -41.01 8.62
CA GLU A 609 -8.08 -40.00 8.18
C GLU A 609 -7.72 -39.38 6.81
N ILE A 610 -6.43 -39.12 6.54
CA ILE A 610 -5.99 -38.61 5.25
C ILE A 610 -6.24 -39.62 4.12
N ILE A 611 -5.98 -40.93 4.39
CA ILE A 611 -6.17 -41.99 3.42
C ILE A 611 -7.66 -42.27 3.20
N GLU A 612 -8.45 -42.38 4.27
CA GLU A 612 -9.89 -42.57 4.19
C GLU A 612 -10.57 -41.44 3.41
N GLY A 613 -10.24 -40.17 3.75
CA GLY A 613 -10.73 -39.00 3.05
C GLY A 613 -10.23 -38.83 1.61
N ALA A 614 -9.31 -39.67 1.16
CA ALA A 614 -8.89 -39.77 -0.23
C ALA A 614 -9.66 -40.86 -1.00
N LEU A 615 -10.11 -41.89 -0.31
CA LEU A 615 -10.81 -43.05 -0.90
C LEU A 615 -12.33 -42.87 -0.96
N GLU A 616 -12.90 -42.19 0.04
CA GLU A 616 -14.34 -42.00 0.18
C GLU A 616 -14.72 -40.54 0.43
N PRO A 617 -15.93 -40.09 0.03
CA PRO A 617 -16.41 -38.76 0.37
C PRO A 617 -16.59 -38.64 1.88
N VAL A 618 -15.97 -37.64 2.49
CA VAL A 618 -16.17 -37.36 3.92
C VAL A 618 -17.62 -37.03 4.19
N GLY A 619 -18.26 -37.85 5.00
CA GLY A 619 -19.68 -37.72 5.39
C GLY A 619 -19.97 -36.40 6.10
N LYS A 620 -21.26 -36.02 6.22
CA LYS A 620 -21.67 -34.91 7.10
C LYS A 620 -21.33 -35.27 8.54
N PRO A 621 -20.71 -34.36 9.32
CA PRO A 621 -20.49 -34.59 10.74
C PRO A 621 -21.78 -34.69 11.52
#